data_1715d3ffe486b1637772da769cd309ce
#
_entry.id   1715d3ffe486b1637772da769cd309ce
#
_cell.length_a   1.000
_cell.length_b   1.000
_cell.length_c   1.000
_cell.angle_alpha   90.00
_cell.angle_beta   90.00
_cell.angle_gamma   90.00
#
_symmetry.space_group_name_H-M   'P 1'
#
loop_
_entity.id
_entity.type
_entity.pdbx_description
1 polymer ?
#
loop_
_entity_poly.entity_id
_entity_poly.type
_entity_poly.pdbx_seq_one_letter_code
_entity_poly.pdbx_strand_id
1 'polypeptide(L)'
;FFAEQLESLSIGNILFPCEGEGRNAVYAASKGWNTVAFDGSFQGKVKAENLANEKKVDIHYVLGNAETIEFPKDSFDAIVLIFAHFPDAIRSTIHQNMVTWLKPGGTLILEAFNPLQIPYTSGGPKDISMLYTKQMMMSDFKDLSTIILSEEETALNEGPLHQGIAQVLRFVGRKRI
;
A
#
# COMPACT_ATOMS: atom_id res chain seq x y z
N PHE A 1 9.40 1.30 -7.71
CA PHE A 1 8.46 2.43 -7.53
C PHE A 1 8.37 2.87 -6.06
N PHE A 2 7.86 2.02 -5.14
CA PHE A 2 7.69 2.43 -3.73
C PHE A 2 8.98 2.99 -3.11
N ALA A 3 10.11 2.29 -3.24
CA ALA A 3 11.39 2.71 -2.67
C ALA A 3 11.84 4.10 -3.17
N GLU A 4 11.67 4.39 -4.45
CA GLU A 4 11.99 5.69 -5.07
C GLU A 4 11.10 6.81 -4.51
N GLN A 5 9.81 6.54 -4.35
CA GLN A 5 8.90 7.52 -3.77
C GLN A 5 9.25 7.79 -2.30
N LEU A 6 9.59 6.75 -1.54
CA LEU A 6 9.95 6.88 -0.13
C LEU A 6 11.19 7.78 0.09
N GLU A 7 12.19 7.70 -0.80
CA GLU A 7 13.42 8.52 -0.74
C GLU A 7 13.15 10.03 -0.88
N SER A 8 12.03 10.39 -1.51
CA SER A 8 11.63 11.79 -1.68
C SER A 8 10.89 12.39 -0.48
N LEU A 9 10.54 11.56 0.51
CA LEU A 9 9.75 11.96 1.67
C LEU A 9 10.64 12.17 2.91
N SER A 10 10.21 13.10 3.76
CA SER A 10 10.80 13.27 5.09
C SER A 10 10.40 12.12 5.99
N ILE A 11 11.35 11.55 6.73
CA ILE A 11 11.11 10.46 7.69
C ILE A 11 10.09 10.88 8.75
N GLY A 12 9.15 9.99 9.05
CA GLY A 12 8.06 10.20 10.01
C GLY A 12 7.35 8.90 10.35
N ASN A 13 6.06 8.98 10.63
CA ASN A 13 5.21 7.81 10.87
C ASN A 13 4.66 7.29 9.53
N ILE A 14 4.83 6.00 9.26
CA ILE A 14 4.35 5.38 8.02
C ILE A 14 3.46 4.17 8.33
N LEU A 15 2.37 4.02 7.56
CA LEU A 15 1.45 2.89 7.68
C LEU A 15 1.48 2.06 6.41
N PHE A 16 1.52 0.74 6.58
CA PHE A 16 1.40 -0.27 5.53
C PHE A 16 0.13 -1.12 5.73
N PRO A 17 -1.01 -0.77 5.11
CA PRO A 17 -2.21 -1.58 5.10
C PRO A 17 -2.03 -2.84 4.26
N CYS A 18 -2.54 -4.00 4.73
CA CYS A 18 -2.52 -5.28 4.02
C CYS A 18 -1.09 -5.69 3.59
N GLU A 19 -0.13 -5.54 4.49
CA GLU A 19 1.31 -5.64 4.22
C GLU A 19 1.80 -7.08 4.01
N GLY A 20 1.01 -8.06 4.40
CA GLY A 20 1.36 -9.48 4.23
C GLY A 20 2.62 -9.86 5.02
N GLU A 21 3.69 -10.23 4.32
CA GLU A 21 4.93 -10.75 4.92
C GLU A 21 5.93 -9.65 5.35
N GLY A 22 5.56 -8.36 5.29
CA GLY A 22 6.33 -7.26 5.89
C GLY A 22 7.49 -6.71 5.08
N ARG A 23 7.63 -7.06 3.80
CA ARG A 23 8.78 -6.65 2.99
C ARG A 23 8.94 -5.13 2.89
N ASN A 24 7.85 -4.43 2.59
CA ASN A 24 7.88 -2.97 2.45
C ASN A 24 8.00 -2.27 3.80
N ALA A 25 7.30 -2.77 4.83
CA ALA A 25 7.37 -2.25 6.18
C ALA A 25 8.79 -2.35 6.76
N VAL A 26 9.43 -3.52 6.63
CA VAL A 26 10.81 -3.73 7.09
C VAL A 26 11.80 -2.86 6.30
N TYR A 27 11.59 -2.70 4.98
CA TYR A 27 12.39 -1.78 4.19
C TYR A 27 12.28 -0.33 4.70
N ALA A 28 11.07 0.18 4.93
CA ALA A 28 10.87 1.52 5.47
C ALA A 28 11.50 1.70 6.86
N ALA A 29 11.34 0.72 7.76
CA ALA A 29 11.98 0.72 9.06
C ALA A 29 13.51 0.77 8.96
N SER A 30 14.11 0.06 7.99
CA SER A 30 15.57 0.11 7.73
C SER A 30 16.06 1.47 7.24
N LYS A 31 15.15 2.31 6.74
CA LYS A 31 15.42 3.71 6.35
C LYS A 31 15.11 4.71 7.46
N GLY A 32 14.77 4.24 8.67
CA GLY A 32 14.53 5.08 9.84
C GLY A 32 13.09 5.52 10.06
N TRP A 33 12.12 5.03 9.29
CA TRP A 33 10.71 5.35 9.49
C TRP A 33 10.15 4.66 10.74
N ASN A 34 9.29 5.37 11.48
CA ASN A 34 8.46 4.76 12.52
C ASN A 34 7.32 3.99 11.86
N THR A 35 7.47 2.68 11.77
CA THR A 35 6.69 1.84 10.86
C THR A 35 5.60 1.08 11.59
N VAL A 36 4.37 1.28 11.15
CA VAL A 36 3.20 0.50 11.51
C VAL A 36 2.74 -0.28 10.29
N ALA A 37 2.39 -1.55 10.48
CA ALA A 37 1.80 -2.40 9.45
C ALA A 37 0.61 -3.16 9.99
N PHE A 38 -0.33 -3.54 9.13
CA PHE A 38 -1.38 -4.48 9.51
C PHE A 38 -1.75 -5.41 8.35
N ASP A 39 -2.22 -6.60 8.70
CA ASP A 39 -2.82 -7.58 7.78
C ASP A 39 -3.76 -8.50 8.54
N GLY A 40 -4.70 -9.15 7.84
CA GLY A 40 -5.57 -10.17 8.40
C GLY A 40 -4.90 -11.53 8.61
N SER A 41 -3.71 -11.74 8.03
CA SER A 41 -2.98 -13.00 8.09
C SER A 41 -2.06 -13.09 9.31
N PHE A 42 -2.38 -13.98 10.24
CA PHE A 42 -1.46 -14.28 11.35
C PHE A 42 -0.11 -14.80 10.87
N GLN A 43 -0.10 -15.64 9.82
CA GLN A 43 1.16 -16.16 9.26
C GLN A 43 1.97 -15.05 8.58
N GLY A 44 1.31 -14.10 7.92
CA GLY A 44 1.95 -12.90 7.38
C GLY A 44 2.66 -12.12 8.47
N LYS A 45 1.96 -11.84 9.57
CA LYS A 45 2.53 -11.16 10.75
C LYS A 45 3.78 -11.88 11.27
N VAL A 46 3.71 -13.19 11.49
CA VAL A 46 4.88 -13.97 11.99
C VAL A 46 6.07 -13.87 11.06
N LYS A 47 5.85 -13.94 9.74
CA LYS A 47 6.93 -13.78 8.75
C LYS A 47 7.50 -12.36 8.75
N ALA A 48 6.65 -11.35 8.87
CA ALA A 48 7.07 -9.95 8.94
C ALA A 48 7.93 -9.67 10.17
N GLU A 49 7.52 -10.16 11.34
CA GLU A 49 8.28 -10.02 12.59
C GLU A 49 9.63 -10.76 12.53
N ASN A 50 9.67 -11.97 11.94
CA ASN A 50 10.93 -12.70 11.72
C ASN A 50 11.85 -11.93 10.76
N LEU A 51 11.34 -11.37 9.69
CA LEU A 51 12.10 -10.56 8.75
C LEU A 51 12.65 -9.29 9.42
N ALA A 52 11.86 -8.61 10.25
CA ALA A 52 12.30 -7.45 11.02
C ALA A 52 13.42 -7.80 11.98
N ASN A 53 13.30 -8.92 12.70
CA ASN A 53 14.36 -9.42 13.59
C ASN A 53 15.65 -9.74 12.81
N GLU A 54 15.55 -10.41 11.65
CA GLU A 54 16.70 -10.72 10.78
C GLU A 54 17.41 -9.43 10.34
N LYS A 55 16.65 -8.41 9.96
CA LYS A 55 17.16 -7.11 9.52
C LYS A 55 17.53 -6.17 10.67
N LYS A 56 17.28 -6.57 11.94
CA LYS A 56 17.54 -5.79 13.16
C LYS A 56 16.86 -4.43 13.14
N VAL A 57 15.60 -4.41 12.76
CA VAL A 57 14.73 -3.24 12.78
C VAL A 57 13.44 -3.55 13.52
N ASP A 58 12.79 -2.50 14.03
CA ASP A 58 11.51 -2.61 14.72
C ASP A 58 10.36 -2.19 13.80
N ILE A 59 9.29 -2.98 13.79
CA ILE A 59 8.01 -2.65 13.16
C ILE A 59 6.88 -2.93 14.15
N HIS A 60 5.87 -2.07 14.16
CA HIS A 60 4.65 -2.34 14.92
C HIS A 60 3.63 -3.03 14.01
N TYR A 61 3.51 -4.36 14.12
CA TYR A 61 2.62 -5.14 13.25
C TYR A 61 1.35 -5.55 13.98
N VAL A 62 0.20 -5.05 13.49
CA VAL A 62 -1.14 -5.31 14.03
C VAL A 62 -1.84 -6.40 13.22
N LEU A 63 -2.42 -7.40 13.89
CA LEU A 63 -3.34 -8.32 13.23
C LEU A 63 -4.71 -7.66 13.18
N GLY A 64 -5.22 -7.37 11.98
CA GLY A 64 -6.46 -6.62 11.82
C GLY A 64 -7.06 -6.72 10.42
N ASN A 65 -8.38 -6.52 10.34
CA ASN A 65 -9.11 -6.48 9.08
C ASN A 65 -9.24 -5.04 8.60
N ALA A 66 -8.96 -4.79 7.31
CA ALA A 66 -9.02 -3.46 6.69
C ALA A 66 -10.40 -2.77 6.80
N GLU A 67 -11.48 -3.55 6.92
CA GLU A 67 -12.83 -3.02 7.06
C GLU A 67 -13.13 -2.48 8.46
N THR A 68 -12.45 -2.99 9.49
CA THR A 68 -12.80 -2.72 10.89
C THR A 68 -11.68 -2.12 11.72
N ILE A 69 -10.44 -2.13 11.21
CA ILE A 69 -9.31 -1.53 11.90
C ILE A 69 -9.45 0.00 11.91
N GLU A 70 -9.10 0.60 13.03
CA GLU A 70 -9.14 2.05 13.19
C GLU A 70 -7.78 2.58 13.66
N PHE A 71 -7.39 3.72 13.11
CA PHE A 71 -6.26 4.51 13.58
C PHE A 71 -6.73 5.95 13.86
N PRO A 72 -6.05 6.67 14.77
CA PRO A 72 -6.39 8.06 15.01
C PRO A 72 -6.27 8.90 13.72
N LYS A 73 -7.14 9.88 13.60
CA LYS A 73 -7.08 10.87 12.51
C LYS A 73 -5.72 11.57 12.51
N ASP A 74 -5.21 11.88 11.31
CA ASP A 74 -3.99 12.69 11.13
C ASP A 74 -2.75 12.10 11.85
N SER A 75 -2.58 10.76 11.83
CA SER A 75 -1.52 10.05 12.56
C SER A 75 -0.28 9.76 11.73
N PHE A 76 -0.41 9.62 10.41
CA PHE A 76 0.66 9.15 9.53
C PHE A 76 1.13 10.22 8.56
N ASP A 77 2.44 10.32 8.40
CA ASP A 77 3.09 11.18 7.40
C ASP A 77 3.05 10.55 6.01
N ALA A 78 3.04 9.20 5.96
CA ALA A 78 2.86 8.43 4.74
C ALA A 78 1.97 7.20 4.96
N ILE A 79 1.20 6.81 3.93
CA ILE A 79 0.46 5.54 3.87
C ILE A 79 0.79 4.88 2.54
N VAL A 80 1.11 3.57 2.57
CA VAL A 80 1.59 2.84 1.41
C VAL A 80 0.79 1.56 1.20
N LEU A 81 0.14 1.43 0.04
CA LEU A 81 -0.59 0.24 -0.39
C LEU A 81 0.11 -0.37 -1.61
N ILE A 82 0.65 -1.58 -1.44
CA ILE A 82 1.29 -2.32 -2.53
C ILE A 82 0.55 -3.62 -2.76
N PHE A 83 -0.08 -3.73 -3.93
CA PHE A 83 -0.89 -4.88 -4.36
C PHE A 83 -2.02 -5.28 -3.41
N ALA A 84 -2.54 -4.32 -2.63
CA ALA A 84 -3.73 -4.48 -1.81
C ALA A 84 -4.98 -4.19 -2.65
N HIS A 85 -5.79 -5.22 -2.88
CA HIS A 85 -7.01 -5.13 -3.67
C HIS A 85 -8.25 -5.41 -2.83
N PHE A 86 -9.25 -4.58 -2.95
CA PHE A 86 -10.51 -4.68 -2.20
C PHE A 86 -11.70 -4.85 -3.16
N PRO A 87 -12.71 -5.64 -2.78
CA PRO A 87 -13.98 -5.66 -3.50
C PRO A 87 -14.60 -4.26 -3.63
N ASP A 88 -15.26 -4.01 -4.74
CA ASP A 88 -15.83 -2.69 -5.07
C ASP A 88 -16.75 -2.13 -3.95
N ALA A 89 -17.53 -3.02 -3.32
CA ALA A 89 -18.47 -2.65 -2.26
C ALA A 89 -17.80 -2.01 -1.02
N ILE A 90 -16.53 -2.31 -0.73
CA ILE A 90 -15.82 -1.85 0.47
C ILE A 90 -14.62 -0.97 0.16
N ARG A 91 -14.09 -1.00 -1.09
CA ARG A 91 -12.85 -0.32 -1.49
C ARG A 91 -12.86 1.17 -1.15
N SER A 92 -13.90 1.87 -1.59
CA SER A 92 -13.97 3.32 -1.40
C SER A 92 -13.96 3.71 0.08
N THR A 93 -14.69 2.98 0.93
CA THR A 93 -14.69 3.22 2.39
C THR A 93 -13.32 2.99 3.00
N ILE A 94 -12.64 1.90 2.65
CA ILE A 94 -11.29 1.59 3.14
C ILE A 94 -10.29 2.68 2.70
N HIS A 95 -10.34 3.10 1.43
CA HIS A 95 -9.49 4.16 0.91
C HIS A 95 -9.74 5.51 1.62
N GLN A 96 -11.00 5.86 1.89
CA GLN A 96 -11.35 7.09 2.62
C GLN A 96 -10.88 7.05 4.09
N ASN A 97 -10.92 5.90 4.75
CA ASN A 97 -10.34 5.75 6.09
C ASN A 97 -8.84 6.07 6.08
N MET A 98 -8.11 5.59 5.08
CA MET A 98 -6.68 5.90 4.92
C MET A 98 -6.43 7.40 4.73
N VAL A 99 -7.26 8.08 3.95
CA VAL A 99 -7.19 9.56 3.82
C VAL A 99 -7.44 10.25 5.16
N THR A 100 -8.34 9.70 5.98
CA THR A 100 -8.61 10.23 7.32
C THR A 100 -7.40 10.09 8.25
N TRP A 101 -6.71 8.94 8.22
CA TRP A 101 -5.52 8.67 9.04
C TRP A 101 -4.28 9.44 8.60
N LEU A 102 -4.22 9.86 7.34
CA LEU A 102 -3.11 10.63 6.79
C LEU A 102 -3.14 12.06 7.35
N LYS A 103 -1.99 12.58 7.78
CA LYS A 103 -1.83 13.97 8.23
C LYS A 103 -2.06 14.97 7.08
N PRO A 104 -2.49 16.22 7.36
CA PRO A 104 -2.39 17.29 6.38
C PRO A 104 -0.96 17.40 5.84
N GLY A 105 -0.79 17.46 4.51
CA GLY A 105 0.51 17.41 3.85
C GLY A 105 1.13 16.01 3.71
N GLY A 106 0.54 14.99 4.33
CA GLY A 106 0.99 13.60 4.23
C GLY A 106 0.76 13.00 2.84
N THR A 107 1.49 11.94 2.51
CA THR A 107 1.53 11.32 1.17
C THR A 107 0.99 9.90 1.19
N LEU A 108 0.08 9.59 0.26
CA LEU A 108 -0.37 8.24 -0.03
C LEU A 108 0.33 7.74 -1.29
N ILE A 109 0.92 6.54 -1.21
CA ILE A 109 1.57 5.83 -2.33
C ILE A 109 0.81 4.53 -2.55
N LEU A 110 0.38 4.27 -3.78
CA LEU A 110 -0.33 3.05 -4.13
C LEU A 110 0.24 2.46 -5.43
N GLU A 111 0.50 1.16 -5.41
CA GLU A 111 0.73 0.36 -6.61
C GLU A 111 -0.21 -0.84 -6.59
N ALA A 112 -0.96 -1.05 -7.67
CA ALA A 112 -1.95 -2.10 -7.77
C ALA A 112 -2.05 -2.61 -9.21
N PHE A 113 -2.62 -3.79 -9.41
CA PHE A 113 -2.88 -4.28 -10.75
C PHE A 113 -4.08 -3.55 -11.38
N ASN A 114 -3.98 -3.26 -12.67
CA ASN A 114 -5.05 -2.68 -13.47
C ASN A 114 -5.79 -3.76 -14.31
N PRO A 115 -6.92 -3.46 -14.96
CA PRO A 115 -7.70 -4.44 -15.73
C PRO A 115 -6.95 -5.17 -16.85
N LEU A 116 -5.87 -4.62 -17.38
CA LEU A 116 -5.06 -5.27 -18.40
C LEU A 116 -4.22 -6.43 -17.83
N GLN A 117 -4.19 -6.60 -16.49
CA GLN A 117 -3.52 -7.71 -15.81
C GLN A 117 -4.19 -9.07 -16.04
N ILE A 118 -5.47 -9.12 -16.42
CA ILE A 118 -6.23 -10.38 -16.52
C ILE A 118 -5.53 -11.50 -17.29
N PRO A 119 -4.91 -11.27 -18.48
CA PRO A 119 -4.21 -12.33 -19.22
C PRO A 119 -2.86 -12.73 -18.62
N TYR A 120 -2.32 -11.97 -17.65
CA TYR A 120 -1.00 -12.23 -17.08
C TYR A 120 -1.08 -13.20 -15.89
N THR A 121 0.04 -13.89 -15.63
CA THR A 121 0.17 -14.85 -14.52
C THR A 121 1.07 -14.36 -13.40
N SER A 122 1.54 -13.12 -13.50
CA SER A 122 2.46 -12.48 -12.55
C SER A 122 1.81 -12.03 -11.23
N GLY A 123 0.56 -12.42 -10.97
CA GLY A 123 -0.18 -12.12 -9.75
C GLY A 123 -1.48 -11.38 -10.01
N GLY A 124 -2.11 -10.94 -8.91
CA GLY A 124 -3.33 -10.15 -8.91
C GLY A 124 -4.63 -10.95 -8.94
N PRO A 125 -5.73 -10.30 -8.55
CA PRO A 125 -7.05 -10.88 -8.63
C PRO A 125 -7.44 -11.27 -10.06
N LYS A 126 -8.19 -12.35 -10.22
CA LYS A 126 -8.80 -12.74 -11.51
C LYS A 126 -10.19 -12.15 -11.71
N ASP A 127 -10.75 -11.55 -10.67
CA ASP A 127 -11.97 -10.76 -10.75
C ASP A 127 -11.62 -9.33 -11.19
N ILE A 128 -12.09 -8.95 -12.37
CA ILE A 128 -11.83 -7.63 -12.96
C ILE A 128 -12.37 -6.47 -12.08
N SER A 129 -13.43 -6.71 -11.29
CA SER A 129 -13.99 -5.71 -10.39
C SER A 129 -13.06 -5.32 -9.25
N MET A 130 -12.06 -6.17 -8.95
CA MET A 130 -11.03 -5.91 -7.95
C MET A 130 -9.80 -5.21 -8.51
N LEU A 131 -9.71 -5.01 -9.83
CA LEU A 131 -8.58 -4.35 -10.48
C LEU A 131 -8.84 -2.85 -10.60
N TYR A 132 -7.81 -2.05 -10.34
CA TYR A 132 -7.98 -0.61 -10.17
C TYR A 132 -7.80 0.16 -11.47
N THR A 133 -8.67 1.14 -11.70
CA THR A 133 -8.58 2.08 -12.82
C THR A 133 -8.23 3.49 -12.33
N LYS A 134 -7.70 4.32 -13.21
CA LYS A 134 -7.45 5.74 -12.91
C LYS A 134 -8.70 6.45 -12.39
N GLN A 135 -9.86 6.15 -12.97
CA GLN A 135 -11.13 6.76 -12.57
C GLN A 135 -11.51 6.38 -11.13
N MET A 136 -11.32 5.12 -10.73
CA MET A 136 -11.53 4.67 -9.36
C MET A 136 -10.61 5.44 -8.39
N MET A 137 -9.33 5.56 -8.71
CA MET A 137 -8.37 6.29 -7.85
C MET A 137 -8.70 7.77 -7.72
N MET A 138 -9.08 8.42 -8.81
CA MET A 138 -9.52 9.82 -8.77
C MET A 138 -10.79 10.02 -7.92
N SER A 139 -11.71 9.06 -7.93
CA SER A 139 -12.92 9.10 -7.11
C SER A 139 -12.63 8.82 -5.64
N ASP A 140 -11.90 7.74 -5.36
CA ASP A 140 -11.62 7.29 -3.99
C ASP A 140 -10.71 8.28 -3.24
N PHE A 141 -9.76 8.89 -3.93
CA PHE A 141 -8.77 9.83 -3.36
C PHE A 141 -9.00 11.29 -3.79
N LYS A 142 -10.25 11.68 -4.06
CA LYS A 142 -10.63 13.04 -4.49
C LYS A 142 -10.16 14.17 -3.54
N ASP A 143 -9.96 13.84 -2.27
CA ASP A 143 -9.52 14.78 -1.23
C ASP A 143 -7.99 14.93 -1.18
N LEU A 144 -7.25 14.14 -1.99
CA LEU A 144 -5.83 14.29 -2.19
C LEU A 144 -5.52 15.10 -3.46
N SER A 145 -4.42 15.85 -3.44
CA SER A 145 -3.84 16.41 -4.65
C SER A 145 -3.02 15.33 -5.35
N THR A 146 -3.43 14.92 -6.54
CA THR A 146 -2.74 13.88 -7.33
C THR A 146 -1.38 14.39 -7.81
N ILE A 147 -0.31 13.64 -7.52
CA ILE A 147 1.07 13.89 -7.97
C ILE A 147 1.42 12.94 -9.11
N ILE A 148 1.11 11.64 -8.96
CA ILE A 148 1.32 10.60 -9.97
C ILE A 148 0.02 9.84 -10.14
N LEU A 149 -0.35 9.57 -11.39
CA LEU A 149 -1.42 8.64 -11.76
C LEU A 149 -1.10 8.05 -13.14
N SER A 150 -0.49 6.88 -13.16
CA SER A 150 -0.08 6.18 -14.38
C SER A 150 -0.63 4.76 -14.42
N GLU A 151 -0.74 4.23 -15.62
CA GLU A 151 -0.91 2.81 -15.92
C GLU A 151 0.25 2.40 -16.80
N GLU A 152 0.94 1.33 -16.46
CA GLU A 152 2.16 0.93 -17.13
C GLU A 152 2.42 -0.57 -17.06
N GLU A 153 3.17 -1.09 -18.02
CA GLU A 153 3.74 -2.42 -17.96
C GLU A 153 5.04 -2.38 -17.18
N THR A 154 5.22 -3.33 -16.27
CA THR A 154 6.44 -3.44 -15.47
C THR A 154 6.85 -4.89 -15.28
N ALA A 155 8.13 -5.14 -15.04
CA ALA A 155 8.63 -6.46 -14.64
C ALA A 155 8.65 -6.56 -13.12
N LEU A 156 7.89 -7.49 -12.57
CA LEU A 156 7.87 -7.78 -11.13
C LEU A 156 8.91 -8.86 -10.80
N ASN A 157 9.59 -8.68 -9.67
CA ASN A 157 10.45 -9.66 -9.03
C ASN A 157 10.33 -9.55 -7.50
N GLU A 158 9.09 -9.68 -7.02
CA GLU A 158 8.73 -9.46 -5.61
C GLU A 158 8.31 -10.75 -4.90
N GLY A 159 8.95 -11.86 -5.30
CA GLY A 159 8.68 -13.19 -4.75
C GLY A 159 7.76 -14.03 -5.64
N PRO A 160 7.46 -15.29 -5.23
CA PRO A 160 6.86 -16.29 -6.12
C PRO A 160 5.45 -15.94 -6.60
N LEU A 161 4.73 -15.06 -5.92
CA LEU A 161 3.38 -14.63 -6.28
C LEU A 161 3.36 -13.35 -7.15
N HIS A 162 4.49 -12.65 -7.26
CA HIS A 162 4.63 -11.40 -8.01
C HIS A 162 5.92 -11.46 -8.84
N GLN A 163 5.93 -12.29 -9.89
CA GLN A 163 7.07 -12.49 -10.76
C GLN A 163 6.65 -12.51 -12.25
N GLY A 164 7.35 -11.75 -13.09
CA GLY A 164 7.10 -11.64 -14.52
C GLY A 164 6.51 -10.30 -14.92
N ILE A 165 6.12 -10.19 -16.19
CA ILE A 165 5.51 -8.96 -16.71
C ILE A 165 4.11 -8.76 -16.12
N ALA A 166 3.82 -7.54 -15.71
CA ALA A 166 2.57 -7.15 -15.08
C ALA A 166 2.07 -5.80 -15.59
N GLN A 167 0.76 -5.60 -15.52
CA GLN A 167 0.08 -4.37 -15.83
C GLN A 167 -0.35 -3.70 -14.52
N VAL A 168 0.30 -2.59 -14.17
CA VAL A 168 0.08 -1.91 -12.89
C VAL A 168 -0.52 -0.52 -13.07
N LEU A 169 -1.20 -0.08 -12.04
CA LEU A 169 -1.59 1.30 -11.81
C LEU A 169 -0.75 1.84 -10.65
N ARG A 170 -0.20 3.03 -10.81
CA ARG A 170 0.56 3.75 -9.78
C ARG A 170 -0.13 5.06 -9.45
N PHE A 171 -0.30 5.31 -8.17
CA PHE A 171 -0.89 6.54 -7.67
C PHE A 171 -0.02 7.11 -6.53
N VAL A 172 0.24 8.40 -6.60
CA VAL A 172 0.78 9.19 -5.47
C VAL A 172 -0.10 10.41 -5.29
N GLY A 173 -0.61 10.58 -4.09
CA GLY A 173 -1.44 11.73 -3.73
C GLY A 173 -1.02 12.34 -2.42
N ARG A 174 -1.15 13.67 -2.29
CA ARG A 174 -0.84 14.41 -1.07
C ARG A 174 -2.11 15.00 -0.46
N LYS A 175 -2.32 14.79 0.84
CA LYS A 175 -3.43 15.40 1.56
C LYS A 175 -3.24 16.92 1.63
N ARG A 176 -4.28 17.66 1.30
CA ARG A 176 -4.26 19.12 1.36
C ARG A 176 -4.08 19.57 2.82
N ILE A 177 -3.38 20.70 2.99
CA ILE A 177 -3.15 21.36 4.29
C ILE A 177 -4.40 22.12 4.69
#